data_576ae364342203c0ec4ef498b97b6016
#
_entry.id   576ae364342203c0ec4ef498b97b6016
#
_cell.length_a   1.000
_cell.length_b   1.000
_cell.length_c   1.000
_cell.angle_alpha   90.00
_cell.angle_beta   90.00
_cell.angle_gamma   90.00
#
_symmetry.space_group_name_H-M   'P 1'
#
loop_
_entity.id
_entity.type
_entity.pdbx_description
1 polymer ?
#
loop_
_entity_poly.entity_id
_entity_poly.type
_entity_poly.pdbx_seq_one_letter_code
_entity_poly.pdbx_strand_id
1 'polypeptide(L)'
;VDDEEMVLTSIRAFLSLETDYRVATFADPEQAVDRLRTERADVIISDYLMPKMNGIQFLARAKELQPETPRVLLTGHADKQSAIQAINEVALFQYLEKPWDNAQLLLVIQAAIERANLYRDLRDKINELAMANSNLREIQTRLLKAFF
;
A
#
# COMPACT_ATOMS: atom_id res chain seq x y z
N VAL A 1 -8.02 -7.02 -5.10
CA VAL A 1 -8.99 -7.92 -4.48
C VAL A 1 -10.39 -7.50 -4.87
N ASP A 2 -11.15 -8.37 -5.45
CA ASP A 2 -12.51 -8.11 -5.92
C ASP A 2 -13.21 -9.46 -6.11
N ASP A 3 -14.44 -9.59 -5.64
CA ASP A 3 -15.20 -10.85 -5.80
C ASP A 3 -15.73 -11.09 -7.23
N GLU A 4 -15.67 -10.07 -8.08
CA GLU A 4 -16.04 -10.19 -9.50
C GLU A 4 -14.82 -10.58 -10.34
N GLU A 5 -14.83 -11.80 -10.86
CA GLU A 5 -13.75 -12.33 -11.72
C GLU A 5 -13.50 -11.46 -12.97
N MET A 6 -14.54 -10.87 -13.53
CA MET A 6 -14.41 -10.01 -14.70
C MET A 6 -13.60 -8.75 -14.41
N VAL A 7 -13.78 -8.17 -13.24
CA VAL A 7 -13.02 -6.99 -12.79
C VAL A 7 -11.54 -7.36 -12.61
N LEU A 8 -11.26 -8.47 -11.95
CA LEU A 8 -9.90 -8.97 -11.75
C LEU A 8 -9.19 -9.23 -13.08
N THR A 9 -9.86 -9.91 -13.99
CA THR A 9 -9.32 -10.22 -15.32
C THR A 9 -9.04 -8.95 -16.11
N SER A 10 -9.96 -7.99 -16.09
CA SER A 10 -9.84 -6.72 -16.80
C SER A 10 -8.65 -5.89 -16.29
N ILE A 11 -8.53 -5.73 -14.99
CA ILE A 11 -7.42 -4.98 -14.38
C ILE A 11 -6.08 -5.66 -14.66
N ARG A 12 -6.02 -6.96 -14.48
CA ARG A 12 -4.82 -7.76 -14.75
C ARG A 12 -4.36 -7.63 -16.19
N ALA A 13 -5.29 -7.79 -17.14
CA ALA A 13 -5.00 -7.67 -18.57
C ALA A 13 -4.47 -6.27 -18.91
N PHE A 14 -5.13 -5.24 -18.42
CA PHE A 14 -4.72 -3.86 -18.67
C PHE A 14 -3.31 -3.59 -18.13
N LEU A 15 -3.04 -3.92 -16.88
CA LEU A 15 -1.74 -3.68 -16.26
C LEU A 15 -0.63 -4.52 -16.90
N SER A 16 -0.93 -5.73 -17.34
CA SER A 16 0.04 -6.59 -18.03
C SER A 16 0.45 -6.05 -19.40
N LEU A 17 -0.48 -5.36 -20.09
CA LEU A 17 -0.20 -4.74 -21.38
C LEU A 17 0.56 -3.41 -21.26
N GLU A 18 0.23 -2.63 -20.27
CA GLU A 18 0.73 -1.24 -20.13
C GLU A 18 1.93 -1.12 -19.19
N THR A 19 2.22 -2.13 -18.39
CA THR A 19 3.27 -2.07 -17.36
C THR A 19 4.02 -3.40 -17.25
N ASP A 20 5.16 -3.35 -16.55
CA ASP A 20 5.92 -4.54 -16.15
C ASP A 20 5.53 -5.03 -14.74
N TYR A 21 4.43 -4.54 -14.18
CA TYR A 21 4.01 -4.92 -12.84
C TYR A 21 3.61 -6.39 -12.76
N ARG A 22 4.01 -7.03 -11.69
CA ARG A 22 3.48 -8.34 -11.31
C ARG A 22 2.15 -8.15 -10.61
N VAL A 23 1.08 -8.66 -11.19
CA VAL A 23 -0.28 -8.51 -10.67
C VAL A 23 -0.75 -9.83 -10.08
N ALA A 24 -1.07 -9.84 -8.79
CA ALA A 24 -1.72 -10.95 -8.13
C ALA A 24 -3.18 -10.58 -7.87
N THR A 25 -4.10 -11.44 -8.27
CA THR A 25 -5.54 -11.21 -8.13
C THR A 25 -6.16 -12.20 -7.16
N PHE A 26 -7.10 -11.74 -6.35
CA PHE A 26 -7.78 -12.55 -5.35
C PHE A 26 -9.27 -12.23 -5.36
N ALA A 27 -10.09 -13.25 -5.55
CA ALA A 27 -11.54 -13.15 -5.41
C ALA A 27 -11.99 -13.26 -3.96
N ASP A 28 -11.18 -13.89 -3.11
CA ASP A 28 -11.43 -14.04 -1.68
C ASP A 28 -10.43 -13.18 -0.89
N PRO A 29 -10.91 -12.19 -0.10
CA PRO A 29 -10.03 -11.35 0.69
C PRO A 29 -9.21 -12.11 1.74
N GLU A 30 -9.69 -13.23 2.26
CA GLU A 30 -8.93 -14.05 3.21
C GLU A 30 -7.66 -14.63 2.56
N GLN A 31 -7.74 -15.05 1.30
CA GLN A 31 -6.58 -15.53 0.56
C GLN A 31 -5.57 -14.40 0.32
N ALA A 32 -6.06 -13.20 0.05
CA ALA A 32 -5.21 -12.03 -0.09
C ALA A 32 -4.48 -11.70 1.23
N VAL A 33 -5.17 -11.77 2.37
CA VAL A 33 -4.56 -11.59 3.69
C VAL A 33 -3.44 -12.62 3.91
N ASP A 34 -3.69 -13.88 3.60
CA ASP A 34 -2.68 -14.93 3.75
C ASP A 34 -1.44 -14.66 2.90
N ARG A 35 -1.64 -14.16 1.68
CA ARG A 35 -0.53 -13.80 0.80
C ARG A 35 0.28 -12.63 1.36
N LEU A 36 -0.36 -11.64 1.95
CA LEU A 36 0.30 -10.48 2.56
C LEU A 36 1.14 -10.84 3.80
N ARG A 37 0.90 -11.99 4.40
CA ARG A 37 1.73 -12.47 5.52
C ARG A 37 3.13 -12.91 5.08
N THR A 38 3.28 -13.33 3.84
CA THR A 38 4.51 -13.93 3.31
C THR A 38 5.15 -13.12 2.19
N GLU A 39 4.38 -12.30 1.47
CA GLU A 39 4.87 -11.50 0.35
C GLU A 39 4.50 -10.04 0.53
N ARG A 40 5.43 -9.17 0.19
CA ARG A 40 5.21 -7.73 0.20
C ARG A 40 4.51 -7.29 -1.08
N ALA A 41 3.52 -6.44 -0.95
CA ALA A 41 2.90 -5.73 -2.07
C ALA A 41 3.43 -4.30 -2.13
N ASP A 42 3.58 -3.77 -3.35
CA ASP A 42 3.92 -2.36 -3.56
C ASP A 42 2.69 -1.47 -3.54
N VAL A 43 1.55 -2.01 -3.89
CA VAL A 43 0.24 -1.37 -3.77
C VAL A 43 -0.84 -2.44 -3.61
N ILE A 44 -1.86 -2.14 -2.82
CA ILE A 44 -3.01 -3.01 -2.59
C ILE A 44 -4.25 -2.28 -3.06
N ILE A 45 -5.04 -2.95 -3.91
CA ILE A 45 -6.28 -2.42 -4.44
C ILE A 45 -7.41 -3.36 -4.06
N SER A 46 -8.49 -2.83 -3.49
CA SER A 46 -9.65 -3.64 -3.08
C SER A 46 -10.95 -2.99 -3.49
N ASP A 47 -11.89 -3.80 -3.93
CA ASP A 47 -13.28 -3.41 -4.03
C ASP A 47 -13.87 -3.20 -2.63
N TYR A 48 -14.87 -2.34 -2.52
CA TYR A 48 -15.58 -2.10 -1.26
C TYR A 48 -16.55 -3.23 -0.92
N LEU A 49 -17.47 -3.55 -1.83
CA LEU A 49 -18.50 -4.54 -1.60
C LEU A 49 -18.02 -5.95 -1.97
N MET A 50 -17.77 -6.75 -0.96
CA MET A 50 -17.40 -8.15 -1.10
C MET A 50 -18.14 -8.99 -0.05
N PRO A 51 -18.49 -10.26 -0.35
CA PRO A 51 -19.03 -11.17 0.65
C PRO A 51 -18.07 -11.42 1.80
N LYS A 52 -18.55 -11.72 2.98
CA LYS A 52 -17.80 -12.05 4.20
C LYS A 52 -17.04 -10.88 4.82
N MET A 53 -16.28 -10.16 4.04
CA MET A 53 -15.42 -9.06 4.49
C MET A 53 -15.47 -7.94 3.45
N ASN A 54 -15.85 -6.73 3.84
CA ASN A 54 -15.83 -5.60 2.92
C ASN A 54 -14.40 -5.09 2.70
N GLY A 55 -14.22 -4.22 1.70
CA GLY A 55 -12.90 -3.70 1.35
C GLY A 55 -12.23 -2.89 2.45
N ILE A 56 -13.00 -2.19 3.27
CA ILE A 56 -12.44 -1.42 4.41
C ILE A 56 -11.91 -2.38 5.47
N GLN A 57 -12.64 -3.43 5.79
CA GLN A 57 -12.19 -4.45 6.73
C GLN A 57 -10.93 -5.17 6.23
N PHE A 58 -10.91 -5.51 4.95
CA PHE A 58 -9.72 -6.11 4.33
C PHE A 58 -8.52 -5.16 4.38
N LEU A 59 -8.69 -3.91 3.99
CA LEU A 59 -7.61 -2.93 3.98
C LEU A 59 -7.11 -2.59 5.38
N ALA A 60 -7.98 -2.64 6.39
CA ALA A 60 -7.57 -2.51 7.79
C ALA A 60 -6.62 -3.64 8.20
N ARG A 61 -6.93 -4.87 7.85
CA ARG A 61 -6.04 -6.03 8.09
C ARG A 61 -4.74 -5.93 7.29
N ALA A 62 -4.82 -5.48 6.05
CA ALA A 62 -3.64 -5.24 5.22
C ALA A 62 -2.72 -4.18 5.85
N LYS A 63 -3.28 -3.12 6.40
CA LYS A 63 -2.53 -2.08 7.11
C LYS A 63 -1.79 -2.63 8.33
N GLU A 64 -2.40 -3.53 9.08
CA GLU A 64 -1.73 -4.17 10.21
C GLU A 64 -0.53 -5.03 9.78
N LEU A 65 -0.66 -5.73 8.65
CA LEU A 65 0.38 -6.60 8.12
C LEU A 65 1.49 -5.83 7.39
N GLN A 66 1.11 -4.83 6.62
CA GLN A 66 2.02 -4.03 5.79
C GLN A 66 1.63 -2.54 5.87
N PRO A 67 1.97 -1.85 6.96
CA PRO A 67 1.52 -0.48 7.20
C PRO A 67 2.04 0.53 6.18
N GLU A 68 3.16 0.26 5.54
CA GLU A 68 3.78 1.17 4.57
C GLU A 68 3.26 0.97 3.14
N THR A 69 2.58 -0.14 2.86
CA THR A 69 2.04 -0.40 1.52
C THR A 69 0.80 0.46 1.28
N PRO A 70 0.79 1.29 0.23
CA PRO A 70 -0.37 2.13 -0.05
C PRO A 70 -1.60 1.31 -0.41
N ARG A 71 -2.74 1.78 0.04
CA ARG A 71 -4.03 1.10 -0.07
C ARG A 71 -4.99 1.96 -0.88
N VAL A 72 -5.59 1.35 -1.89
CA VAL A 72 -6.55 1.99 -2.80
C VAL A 72 -7.87 1.24 -2.72
N LEU A 73 -8.97 1.96 -2.61
CA LEU A 73 -10.31 1.41 -2.55
C LEU A 73 -11.07 1.74 -3.84
N LEU A 74 -11.75 0.73 -4.39
CA LEU A 74 -12.69 0.89 -5.50
C LEU A 74 -14.11 0.91 -4.96
N THR A 75 -14.86 1.96 -5.24
CA THR A 75 -16.21 2.15 -4.66
C THR A 75 -17.26 2.33 -5.73
N GLY A 76 -18.48 1.86 -5.45
CA GLY A 76 -19.66 2.29 -6.19
C GLY A 76 -20.11 3.68 -5.74
N HIS A 77 -20.96 4.32 -6.53
CA HIS A 77 -21.48 5.66 -6.21
C HIS A 77 -22.21 5.71 -4.86
N ALA A 78 -22.95 4.67 -4.53
CA ALA A 78 -23.70 4.57 -3.28
C ALA A 78 -22.80 4.44 -2.04
N ASP A 79 -21.56 4.01 -2.20
CA ASP A 79 -20.65 3.69 -1.11
C ASP A 79 -19.60 4.79 -0.83
N LYS A 80 -19.72 5.91 -1.52
CA LYS A 80 -18.77 7.03 -1.44
C LYS A 80 -18.60 7.57 -0.02
N GLN A 81 -19.70 7.67 0.73
CA GLN A 81 -19.67 8.15 2.12
C GLN A 81 -18.84 7.23 3.02
N SER A 82 -19.01 5.93 2.88
CA SER A 82 -18.24 4.94 3.62
C SER A 82 -16.75 4.97 3.25
N ALA A 83 -16.43 5.21 1.98
CA ALA A 83 -15.06 5.37 1.52
C ALA A 83 -14.39 6.61 2.13
N ILE A 84 -15.11 7.73 2.24
CA ILE A 84 -14.59 8.95 2.86
C ILE A 84 -14.26 8.71 4.33
N GLN A 85 -15.10 8.00 5.07
CA GLN A 85 -14.81 7.62 6.46
C GLN A 85 -13.55 6.75 6.55
N ALA A 86 -13.37 5.82 5.62
CA ALA A 86 -12.24 4.91 5.60
C ALA A 86 -10.88 5.60 5.35
N ILE A 87 -10.87 6.77 4.73
CA ILE A 87 -9.63 7.53 4.52
C ILE A 87 -8.90 7.76 5.83
N ASN A 88 -9.62 8.08 6.91
CA ASN A 88 -9.02 8.31 8.21
C ASN A 88 -8.75 7.02 8.99
N GLU A 89 -9.65 6.03 8.91
CA GLU A 89 -9.55 4.79 9.69
C GLU A 89 -8.46 3.85 9.17
N VAL A 90 -8.39 3.67 7.86
CA VAL A 90 -7.43 2.74 7.24
C VAL A 90 -6.29 3.45 6.51
N ALA A 91 -6.23 4.78 6.61
CA ALA A 91 -5.23 5.61 5.94
C ALA A 91 -5.12 5.26 4.45
N LEU A 92 -6.24 5.38 3.73
CA LEU A 92 -6.27 5.15 2.29
C LEU A 92 -5.36 6.14 1.57
N PHE A 93 -4.61 5.64 0.59
CA PHE A 93 -3.91 6.51 -0.34
C PHE A 93 -4.91 7.28 -1.21
N GLN A 94 -5.86 6.57 -1.80
CA GLN A 94 -6.92 7.15 -2.62
C GLN A 94 -8.06 6.16 -2.79
N TYR A 95 -9.26 6.64 -3.14
CA TYR A 95 -10.34 5.83 -3.64
C TYR A 95 -10.65 6.18 -5.09
N LEU A 96 -11.18 5.20 -5.85
CA LEU A 96 -11.66 5.38 -7.21
C LEU A 96 -13.13 4.98 -7.27
N GLU A 97 -13.94 5.81 -7.91
CA GLU A 97 -15.36 5.53 -8.10
C GLU A 97 -15.60 4.75 -9.38
N LYS A 98 -16.43 3.72 -9.31
CA LYS A 98 -16.84 2.93 -10.48
C LYS A 98 -17.89 3.69 -11.30
N PRO A 99 -17.86 3.68 -12.64
CA PRO A 99 -16.80 3.12 -13.47
C PRO A 99 -15.57 4.03 -13.53
N TRP A 100 -14.38 3.47 -13.34
CA TRP A 100 -13.14 4.24 -13.48
C TRP A 100 -12.61 4.15 -14.91
N ASP A 101 -11.80 5.12 -15.29
CA ASP A 101 -10.99 5.10 -16.49
C ASP A 101 -9.68 4.33 -16.20
N ASN A 102 -9.27 3.47 -17.11
CA ASN A 102 -8.02 2.71 -16.97
C ASN A 102 -6.79 3.62 -16.85
N ALA A 103 -6.77 4.75 -17.56
CA ALA A 103 -5.70 5.73 -17.43
C ALA A 103 -5.66 6.33 -16.03
N GLN A 104 -6.81 6.60 -15.43
CA GLN A 104 -6.92 7.10 -14.07
C GLN A 104 -6.42 6.06 -13.05
N LEU A 105 -6.81 4.80 -13.22
CA LEU A 105 -6.33 3.72 -12.38
C LEU A 105 -4.80 3.61 -12.42
N LEU A 106 -4.21 3.65 -13.61
CA LEU A 106 -2.76 3.58 -13.77
C LEU A 106 -2.06 4.76 -13.09
N LEU A 107 -2.58 5.98 -13.24
CA LEU A 107 -2.02 7.16 -12.58
C LEU A 107 -2.06 7.04 -11.06
N VAL A 108 -3.14 6.54 -10.50
CA VAL A 108 -3.26 6.31 -9.04
C VAL A 108 -2.25 5.28 -8.57
N ILE A 109 -2.09 4.18 -9.28
CA ILE A 109 -1.11 3.14 -8.95
C ILE A 109 0.32 3.69 -8.99
N GLN A 110 0.66 4.41 -10.05
CA GLN A 110 1.99 5.01 -10.21
C GLN A 110 2.28 6.00 -9.09
N ALA A 111 1.32 6.87 -8.77
CA ALA A 111 1.48 7.84 -7.69
C ALA A 111 1.62 7.17 -6.32
N ALA A 112 0.88 6.09 -6.08
CA ALA A 112 0.97 5.32 -4.84
C ALA A 112 2.35 4.68 -4.67
N ILE A 113 2.86 4.05 -5.71
CA ILE A 113 4.18 3.41 -5.70
C ILE A 113 5.29 4.45 -5.50
N GLU A 114 5.22 5.57 -6.21
CA GLU A 114 6.18 6.65 -6.09
C GLU A 114 6.23 7.21 -4.66
N ARG A 115 5.06 7.49 -4.08
CA ARG A 115 4.97 7.98 -2.70
C ARG A 115 5.56 6.99 -1.70
N ALA A 116 5.26 5.70 -1.86
CA ALA A 116 5.79 4.66 -0.97
C ALA A 116 7.32 4.56 -1.08
N ASN A 117 7.87 4.67 -2.29
CA ASN A 117 9.31 4.66 -2.52
C ASN A 117 9.98 5.89 -1.88
N LEU A 118 9.39 7.08 -2.02
CA LEU A 118 9.91 8.30 -1.40
C LEU A 118 9.94 8.21 0.13
N TYR A 119 8.90 7.70 0.75
CA TYR A 119 8.87 7.50 2.20
C TYR A 119 9.90 6.48 2.68
N ARG A 120 10.10 5.43 1.91
CA ARG A 120 11.12 4.42 2.22
C ARG A 120 12.52 5.01 2.13
N ASP A 121 12.82 5.75 1.06
CA ASP A 121 14.12 6.40 0.87
C ASP A 121 14.38 7.41 1.99
N LEU A 122 13.38 8.20 2.37
CA LEU A 122 13.49 9.16 3.46
C LEU A 122 13.76 8.45 4.80
N ARG A 123 13.05 7.36 5.08
CA ARG A 123 13.27 6.56 6.30
C ARG A 123 14.68 6.01 6.33
N ASP A 124 15.17 5.46 5.22
CA ASP A 124 16.51 4.91 5.14
C ASP A 124 17.58 5.99 5.35
N LYS A 125 17.38 7.18 4.81
CA LYS A 125 18.27 8.33 5.04
C LYS A 125 18.27 8.77 6.49
N ILE A 126 17.11 8.84 7.13
CA ILE A 126 16.99 9.17 8.55
C ILE A 126 17.73 8.14 9.40
N ASN A 127 17.57 6.86 9.10
CA ASN A 127 18.26 5.78 9.81
C ASN A 127 19.78 5.84 9.63
N GLU A 128 20.27 6.12 8.41
CA GLU A 128 21.69 6.32 8.13
C GLU A 128 22.28 7.47 8.96
N LEU A 129 21.58 8.60 9.01
CA LEU A 129 22.00 9.76 9.79
C LEU A 129 22.00 9.47 11.29
N ALA A 130 21.00 8.76 11.79
CA ALA A 130 20.94 8.36 13.19
C ALA A 130 22.11 7.44 13.57
N MET A 131 22.44 6.48 12.71
CA MET A 131 23.60 5.59 12.92
C MET A 131 24.92 6.36 12.85
N ALA A 132 25.09 7.27 11.89
CA ALA A 132 26.28 8.11 11.78
C ALA A 132 26.47 8.98 13.02
N ASN A 133 25.40 9.59 13.54
CA ASN A 133 25.45 10.36 14.78
C ASN A 133 25.80 9.50 15.99
N SER A 134 25.28 8.30 16.08
CA SER A 134 25.62 7.35 17.15
C SER A 134 27.09 6.97 17.11
N ASN A 135 27.65 6.68 15.93
CA ASN A 135 29.04 6.36 15.74
C ASN A 135 29.94 7.54 16.12
N LEU A 136 29.59 8.75 15.71
CA LEU A 136 30.34 9.96 16.06
C LEU A 136 30.37 10.18 17.58
N ARG A 137 29.26 10.00 18.27
CA ARG A 137 29.18 10.10 19.73
C ARG A 137 30.05 9.06 20.40
N GLU A 138 30.07 7.85 19.89
CA GLU A 138 30.93 6.78 20.42
C GLU A 138 32.41 7.11 20.26
N ILE A 139 32.80 7.57 19.07
CA ILE A 139 34.17 8.01 18.80
C ILE A 139 34.57 9.17 19.74
N GLN A 140 33.70 10.17 19.88
CA GLN A 140 33.95 11.28 20.82
C GLN A 140 34.15 10.80 22.25
N THR A 141 33.31 9.86 22.70
CA THR A 141 33.43 9.29 24.05
C THR A 141 34.75 8.56 24.23
N ARG A 142 35.16 7.78 23.24
CA ARG A 142 36.45 7.05 23.24
C ARG A 142 37.64 8.00 23.28
N LEU A 143 37.59 9.07 22.47
CA LEU A 143 38.63 10.08 22.47
C LEU A 143 38.76 10.81 23.83
N LEU A 144 37.61 11.20 24.41
CA LEU A 144 37.60 11.82 25.70
C LEU A 144 38.19 10.89 26.78
N LYS A 145 37.87 9.63 26.77
CA LYS A 145 38.43 8.64 27.70
C LYS A 145 39.94 8.43 27.48
N ALA A 146 40.41 8.53 26.24
CA ALA A 146 41.85 8.40 25.96
C ALA A 146 42.69 9.58 26.43
N PHE A 147 42.10 10.79 26.52
CA PHE A 147 42.80 12.03 26.87
C PHE A 147 42.52 12.47 28.33
N PHE A 148 41.51 11.90 28.95
CA PHE A 148 41.15 12.20 30.35
C PHE A 148 41.09 10.92 31.18
#